data_8f7c09346398a16d6b370e5f3223ac12
#
_entry.id   8f7c09346398a16d6b370e5f3223ac12
#
_cell.length_a   1.000
_cell.length_b   1.000
_cell.length_c   1.000
_cell.angle_alpha   90.00
_cell.angle_beta   90.00
_cell.angle_gamma   90.00
#
_symmetry.space_group_name_H-M   'P 1'
#
loop_
_entity.id
_entity.type
_entity.pdbx_description
1 polymer ?
#
loop_
_entity_poly.entity_id
_entity_poly.type
_entity_poly.pdbx_seq_one_letter_code
_entity_poly.pdbx_strand_id
1 'polypeptide(L)'
;MYEYLDCYETKPLSNTGKNIRNLTVPIITEKTAEKDVAQLKRATREEMKNFIASDLEKAGSLLTDYKRSNKQLPDLACVYGLQARLNMWVEDYAAAAVYARKAISQSGAKPLTKEEMYDLENGFNNMKVSSWMWGAQPSEDSNIGLLSWGGWMSNEAVLGYASVAPVCIAPSLLKEINNEDIRYHLFKKYENSGIKEPHL
;
A
#
# COMPACT_ATOMS: atom_id res chain seq x y z
N MET A 1 -0.94 -2.62 8.99
CA MET A 1 -0.81 -3.83 9.82
C MET A 1 0.24 -4.80 9.30
N TYR A 2 0.31 -5.08 8.00
CA TYR A 2 1.38 -5.91 7.39
C TYR A 2 2.79 -5.41 7.69
N GLU A 3 3.00 -4.10 7.69
CA GLU A 3 4.30 -3.47 7.98
C GLU A 3 4.85 -3.84 9.35
N TYR A 4 3.98 -4.18 10.29
CA TYR A 4 4.39 -4.58 11.64
C TYR A 4 4.85 -6.03 11.75
N LEU A 5 4.61 -6.87 10.76
CA LEU A 5 5.12 -8.24 10.76
C LEU A 5 6.65 -8.29 10.59
N ASP A 6 7.22 -7.32 9.86
CA ASP A 6 8.65 -7.30 9.54
C ASP A 6 9.47 -6.30 10.34
N CYS A 7 8.84 -5.29 10.94
CA CYS A 7 9.54 -4.20 11.63
C CYS A 7 10.52 -4.67 12.72
N TYR A 8 10.33 -5.85 13.26
CA TYR A 8 11.07 -6.35 14.42
C TYR A 8 12.00 -7.51 14.12
N GLU A 9 11.97 -8.09 12.94
CA GLU A 9 12.88 -9.18 12.59
C GLU A 9 14.32 -8.71 12.33
N THR A 10 14.49 -7.53 11.77
CA THR A 10 15.79 -6.93 11.47
C THR A 10 16.47 -6.31 12.70
N LYS A 11 15.70 -6.03 13.75
CA LYS A 11 16.18 -5.44 15.01
C LYS A 11 15.79 -6.33 16.19
N PRO A 12 16.59 -7.37 16.49
CA PRO A 12 16.23 -8.35 17.51
C PRO A 12 16.22 -7.78 18.93
N LEU A 13 16.82 -6.62 19.15
CA LEU A 13 16.89 -5.98 20.45
C LEU A 13 16.22 -4.60 20.42
N SER A 14 15.42 -4.30 21.44
CA SER A 14 14.91 -2.95 21.70
C SER A 14 16.04 -2.01 22.13
N ASN A 15 15.78 -0.71 22.18
CA ASN A 15 16.73 0.29 22.72
C ASN A 15 17.12 0.01 24.18
N THR A 16 16.35 -0.79 24.91
CA THR A 16 16.62 -1.23 26.28
C THR A 16 17.31 -2.60 26.34
N GLY A 17 17.76 -3.15 25.23
CA GLY A 17 18.42 -4.46 25.15
C GLY A 17 17.51 -5.68 25.27
N LYS A 18 16.17 -5.49 25.36
CA LYS A 18 15.23 -6.62 25.44
C LYS A 18 15.12 -7.30 24.07
N ASN A 19 15.11 -8.63 24.06
CA ASN A 19 14.84 -9.40 22.83
C ASN A 19 13.41 -9.16 22.37
N ILE A 20 13.25 -8.60 21.17
CA ILE A 20 11.97 -8.31 20.52
C ILE A 20 11.77 -9.11 19.23
N ARG A 21 12.66 -10.08 18.94
CA ARG A 21 12.51 -10.96 17.78
C ARG A 21 11.16 -11.69 17.84
N ASN A 22 10.48 -11.76 16.71
CA ASN A 22 9.14 -12.35 16.57
C ASN A 22 8.02 -11.67 17.38
N LEU A 23 8.26 -10.48 17.90
CA LEU A 23 7.22 -9.67 18.54
C LEU A 23 6.75 -8.58 17.56
N THR A 24 5.45 -8.38 17.53
CA THR A 24 4.78 -7.31 16.77
C THR A 24 4.29 -6.21 17.70
N VAL A 25 3.11 -5.69 17.47
CA VAL A 25 2.41 -4.73 18.34
C VAL A 25 1.34 -5.45 19.16
N PRO A 26 0.82 -4.85 20.22
CA PRO A 26 -0.33 -5.39 20.94
C PRO A 26 -1.56 -5.51 20.02
N ILE A 27 -2.33 -6.57 20.19
CA ILE A 27 -3.63 -6.71 19.55
C ILE A 27 -4.66 -5.97 20.38
N ILE A 28 -5.27 -4.95 19.81
CA ILE A 28 -6.34 -4.15 20.40
C ILE A 28 -7.62 -4.45 19.65
N THR A 29 -8.67 -4.78 20.38
CA THR A 29 -10.00 -5.05 19.82
C THR A 29 -11.03 -4.13 20.48
N GLU A 30 -12.24 -4.11 19.98
CA GLU A 30 -13.37 -3.36 20.55
C GLU A 30 -13.72 -3.80 21.98
N LYS A 31 -13.21 -4.96 22.45
CA LYS A 31 -13.37 -5.45 23.84
C LYS A 31 -12.28 -4.96 24.77
N THR A 32 -11.24 -4.33 24.24
CA THR A 32 -10.11 -3.82 25.03
C THR A 32 -10.51 -2.51 25.68
N ALA A 33 -10.57 -2.50 27.01
CA ALA A 33 -10.85 -1.25 27.74
C ALA A 33 -9.63 -0.33 27.71
N GLU A 34 -9.87 0.98 27.64
CA GLU A 34 -8.81 2.00 27.56
C GLU A 34 -7.80 1.88 28.71
N LYS A 35 -8.28 1.63 29.94
CA LYS A 35 -7.45 1.43 31.12
C LYS A 35 -6.46 0.26 31.03
N ASP A 36 -6.76 -0.73 30.19
CA ASP A 36 -5.97 -1.96 30.06
C ASP A 36 -4.92 -1.85 28.95
N VAL A 37 -5.02 -0.83 28.08
CA VAL A 37 -4.14 -0.66 26.92
C VAL A 37 -2.66 -0.58 27.30
N ALA A 38 -2.34 0.13 28.39
CA ALA A 38 -0.95 0.29 28.86
C ALA A 38 -0.31 -1.02 29.36
N GLN A 39 -1.12 -2.03 29.67
CA GLN A 39 -0.66 -3.32 30.20
C GLN A 39 -0.63 -4.42 29.13
N LEU A 40 -1.11 -4.13 27.92
CA LEU A 40 -1.11 -5.10 26.84
C LEU A 40 0.32 -5.51 26.45
N LYS A 41 0.53 -6.80 26.32
CA LYS A 41 1.78 -7.34 25.83
C LYS A 41 1.80 -7.28 24.30
N ARG A 42 2.97 -7.18 23.71
CA ARG A 42 3.16 -7.33 22.29
C ARG A 42 2.76 -8.76 21.86
N ALA A 43 1.99 -8.86 20.81
CA ALA A 43 1.68 -10.15 20.19
C ALA A 43 2.91 -10.70 19.48
N THR A 44 3.01 -12.01 19.41
CA THR A 44 3.95 -12.68 18.54
C THR A 44 3.55 -12.51 17.07
N ARG A 45 4.51 -12.75 16.16
CA ARG A 45 4.22 -12.75 14.70
C ARG A 45 3.13 -13.75 14.35
N GLU A 46 3.14 -14.92 14.96
CA GLU A 46 2.13 -15.96 14.73
C GLU A 46 0.74 -15.54 15.23
N GLU A 47 0.65 -14.99 16.44
CA GLU A 47 -0.62 -14.48 16.98
C GLU A 47 -1.19 -13.36 16.08
N MET A 48 -0.35 -12.46 15.61
CA MET A 48 -0.77 -11.38 14.71
C MET A 48 -1.23 -11.93 13.36
N LYS A 49 -0.50 -12.88 12.78
CA LYS A 49 -0.91 -13.58 11.55
C LYS A 49 -2.29 -14.20 11.70
N ASN A 50 -2.49 -14.96 12.79
CA ASN A 50 -3.75 -15.66 13.04
C ASN A 50 -4.91 -14.67 13.27
N PHE A 51 -4.64 -13.57 13.96
CA PHE A 51 -5.61 -12.50 14.15
C PHE A 51 -6.06 -11.89 12.83
N ILE A 52 -5.09 -11.50 11.96
CA ILE A 52 -5.39 -10.94 10.64
C ILE A 52 -6.14 -11.96 9.77
N ALA A 53 -5.70 -13.23 9.76
CA ALA A 53 -6.35 -14.28 8.98
C ALA A 53 -7.80 -14.48 9.39
N SER A 54 -8.07 -14.56 10.70
CA SER A 54 -9.42 -14.69 11.24
C SER A 54 -10.33 -13.51 10.86
N ASP A 55 -9.81 -12.29 10.90
CA ASP A 55 -10.59 -11.11 10.50
C ASP A 55 -10.89 -11.10 9.00
N LEU A 56 -9.92 -11.51 8.17
CA LEU A 56 -10.14 -11.65 6.73
C LEU A 56 -11.14 -12.76 6.38
N GLU A 57 -11.15 -13.87 7.12
CA GLU A 57 -12.13 -14.94 6.95
C GLU A 57 -13.55 -14.46 7.29
N LYS A 58 -13.71 -13.75 8.41
CA LYS A 58 -15.00 -13.16 8.78
C LYS A 58 -15.46 -12.13 7.75
N ALA A 59 -14.55 -11.24 7.31
CA ALA A 59 -14.86 -10.27 6.27
C ALA A 59 -15.29 -10.95 4.97
N GLY A 60 -14.60 -12.04 4.57
CA GLY A 60 -14.97 -12.83 3.40
C GLY A 60 -16.38 -13.42 3.50
N SER A 61 -16.74 -13.95 4.65
CA SER A 61 -18.07 -14.51 4.89
C SER A 61 -19.16 -13.44 4.82
N LEU A 62 -18.90 -12.25 5.37
CA LEU A 62 -19.87 -11.15 5.38
C LEU A 62 -20.02 -10.47 4.00
N LEU A 63 -18.99 -10.53 3.15
CA LEU A 63 -18.98 -9.88 1.85
C LEU A 63 -19.28 -10.81 0.67
N THR A 64 -19.67 -12.07 0.94
CA THR A 64 -19.90 -13.09 -0.11
C THR A 64 -20.91 -12.60 -1.15
N ASP A 65 -22.04 -12.05 -0.74
CA ASP A 65 -23.12 -11.58 -1.62
C ASP A 65 -23.18 -10.04 -1.72
N TYR A 66 -22.22 -9.37 -1.13
CA TYR A 66 -22.21 -7.92 -1.10
C TYR A 66 -21.80 -7.33 -2.46
N LYS A 67 -22.61 -6.40 -2.95
CA LYS A 67 -22.32 -5.61 -4.14
C LYS A 67 -22.04 -4.17 -3.74
N ARG A 68 -20.79 -3.78 -3.84
CA ARG A 68 -20.38 -2.40 -3.52
C ARG A 68 -20.92 -1.40 -4.54
N SER A 69 -21.25 -0.19 -4.08
CA SER A 69 -21.70 0.90 -4.93
C SER A 69 -20.56 1.61 -5.67
N ASN A 70 -19.36 1.58 -5.12
CA ASN A 70 -18.16 2.22 -5.68
C ASN A 70 -16.87 1.54 -5.15
N LYS A 71 -15.74 1.93 -5.72
CA LYS A 71 -14.43 1.35 -5.38
C LYS A 71 -13.81 1.88 -4.07
N GLN A 72 -14.46 2.79 -3.36
CA GLN A 72 -14.04 3.22 -2.03
C GLN A 72 -14.44 2.20 -0.95
N LEU A 73 -15.41 1.37 -1.24
CA LEU A 73 -15.85 0.30 -0.36
C LEU A 73 -15.14 -1.02 -0.74
N PRO A 74 -14.62 -1.78 0.22
CA PRO A 74 -14.06 -3.09 -0.06
C PRO A 74 -15.17 -4.09 -0.44
N ASP A 75 -14.82 -5.08 -1.24
CA ASP A 75 -15.65 -6.23 -1.57
C ASP A 75 -14.90 -7.54 -1.36
N LEU A 76 -15.50 -8.67 -1.69
CA LEU A 76 -14.89 -9.99 -1.55
C LEU A 76 -13.58 -10.12 -2.32
N ALA A 77 -13.46 -9.47 -3.50
CA ALA A 77 -12.22 -9.48 -4.25
C ALA A 77 -11.08 -8.77 -3.49
N CYS A 78 -11.38 -7.69 -2.79
CA CYS A 78 -10.43 -6.99 -1.93
C CYS A 78 -9.97 -7.88 -0.77
N VAL A 79 -10.89 -8.64 -0.16
CA VAL A 79 -10.54 -9.59 0.90
C VAL A 79 -9.57 -10.65 0.38
N TYR A 80 -9.84 -11.24 -0.78
CA TYR A 80 -8.92 -12.20 -1.39
C TYR A 80 -7.56 -11.59 -1.70
N GLY A 81 -7.52 -10.35 -2.18
CA GLY A 81 -6.27 -9.62 -2.40
C GLY A 81 -5.45 -9.43 -1.11
N LEU A 82 -6.13 -9.11 0.00
CA LEU A 82 -5.48 -8.99 1.31
C LEU A 82 -5.01 -10.34 1.86
N GLN A 83 -5.78 -11.41 1.65
CA GLN A 83 -5.36 -12.77 1.99
C GLN A 83 -4.13 -13.21 1.18
N ALA A 84 -4.08 -12.87 -0.11
CA ALA A 84 -2.90 -13.13 -0.93
C ALA A 84 -1.67 -12.41 -0.37
N ARG A 85 -1.79 -11.13 -0.01
CA ARG A 85 -0.71 -10.35 0.59
C ARG A 85 -0.26 -10.92 1.93
N LEU A 86 -1.19 -11.30 2.81
CA LEU A 86 -0.85 -11.92 4.09
C LEU A 86 -0.01 -13.18 3.88
N ASN A 87 -0.44 -14.05 2.96
CA ASN A 87 0.27 -15.30 2.67
C ASN A 87 1.65 -15.05 2.03
N MET A 88 1.81 -14.02 1.21
CA MET A 88 3.13 -13.60 0.74
C MET A 88 4.06 -13.18 1.88
N TRP A 89 3.57 -12.40 2.84
CA TRP A 89 4.34 -11.95 4.00
C TRP A 89 4.79 -13.08 4.93
N VAL A 90 4.04 -14.16 4.99
CA VAL A 90 4.40 -15.34 5.79
C VAL A 90 5.06 -16.43 4.94
N GLU A 91 5.42 -16.09 3.68
CA GLU A 91 6.13 -16.96 2.74
C GLU A 91 5.35 -18.22 2.31
N ASP A 92 4.05 -18.27 2.55
CA ASP A 92 3.17 -19.28 1.97
C ASP A 92 2.76 -18.87 0.54
N TYR A 93 3.70 -19.00 -0.39
CA TYR A 93 3.51 -18.61 -1.79
C TYR A 93 2.44 -19.44 -2.50
N ALA A 94 2.23 -20.68 -2.08
CA ALA A 94 1.19 -21.54 -2.65
C ALA A 94 -0.20 -20.98 -2.33
N ALA A 95 -0.49 -20.69 -1.08
CA ALA A 95 -1.73 -20.06 -0.66
C ALA A 95 -1.87 -18.64 -1.25
N ALA A 96 -0.80 -17.86 -1.26
CA ALA A 96 -0.80 -16.53 -1.87
C ALA A 96 -1.25 -16.57 -3.33
N ALA A 97 -0.72 -17.51 -4.13
CA ALA A 97 -1.10 -17.67 -5.53
C ALA A 97 -2.57 -18.09 -5.70
N VAL A 98 -3.12 -18.92 -4.80
CA VAL A 98 -4.53 -19.29 -4.82
C VAL A 98 -5.42 -18.09 -4.58
N TYR A 99 -5.15 -17.32 -3.53
CA TYR A 99 -5.94 -16.13 -3.19
C TYR A 99 -5.79 -15.02 -4.23
N ALA A 100 -4.61 -14.82 -4.82
CA ALA A 100 -4.41 -13.87 -5.90
C ALA A 100 -5.27 -14.21 -7.12
N ARG A 101 -5.33 -15.48 -7.53
CA ARG A 101 -6.22 -15.92 -8.63
C ARG A 101 -7.70 -15.68 -8.30
N LYS A 102 -8.12 -15.95 -7.06
CA LYS A 102 -9.50 -15.64 -6.62
C LYS A 102 -9.79 -14.15 -6.69
N ALA A 103 -8.87 -13.30 -6.24
CA ALA A 103 -9.00 -11.86 -6.29
C ALA A 103 -9.15 -11.34 -7.74
N ILE A 104 -8.30 -11.81 -8.64
CA ILE A 104 -8.34 -11.44 -10.08
C ILE A 104 -9.67 -11.87 -10.70
N SER A 105 -10.07 -13.13 -10.51
CA SER A 105 -11.31 -13.68 -11.06
C SER A 105 -12.55 -12.94 -10.55
N GLN A 106 -12.58 -12.62 -9.24
CA GLN A 106 -13.72 -11.98 -8.61
C GLN A 106 -13.82 -10.49 -8.94
N SER A 107 -12.68 -9.78 -9.06
CA SER A 107 -12.66 -8.34 -9.30
C SER A 107 -12.97 -7.96 -10.75
N GLY A 108 -12.62 -8.81 -11.70
CA GLY A 108 -12.59 -8.44 -13.12
C GLY A 108 -11.56 -7.36 -13.47
N ALA A 109 -10.70 -7.00 -12.50
CA ALA A 109 -9.66 -5.99 -12.73
C ALA A 109 -8.64 -6.47 -13.76
N LYS A 110 -8.16 -5.53 -14.58
CA LYS A 110 -7.18 -5.78 -15.64
C LYS A 110 -6.06 -4.75 -15.54
N PRO A 111 -4.82 -5.13 -15.85
CA PRO A 111 -3.75 -4.16 -16.04
C PRO A 111 -4.14 -3.09 -17.07
N LEU A 112 -3.67 -1.86 -16.89
CA LEU A 112 -3.81 -0.82 -17.90
C LEU A 112 -3.03 -1.19 -19.16
N THR A 113 -3.56 -0.82 -20.33
CA THR A 113 -2.79 -0.81 -21.57
C THR A 113 -1.76 0.31 -21.56
N LYS A 114 -0.85 0.32 -22.53
CA LYS A 114 0.14 1.39 -22.69
C LYS A 114 -0.54 2.76 -22.88
N GLU A 115 -1.56 2.80 -23.70
CA GLU A 115 -2.32 4.02 -24.01
C GLU A 115 -3.04 4.53 -22.77
N GLU A 116 -3.72 3.64 -22.04
CA GLU A 116 -4.40 3.98 -20.79
C GLU A 116 -3.42 4.45 -19.72
N MET A 117 -2.20 3.90 -19.66
CA MET A 117 -1.19 4.29 -18.68
C MET A 117 -0.67 5.71 -18.92
N TYR A 118 -0.66 6.16 -20.16
CA TYR A 118 -0.21 7.51 -20.54
C TYR A 118 -1.35 8.54 -20.61
N ASP A 119 -2.59 8.12 -20.43
CA ASP A 119 -3.72 9.04 -20.36
C ASP A 119 -3.67 9.82 -19.04
N LEU A 120 -3.41 11.12 -19.13
CA LEU A 120 -3.26 11.98 -17.96
C LEU A 120 -4.58 12.27 -17.23
N GLU A 121 -5.72 12.06 -17.90
CA GLU A 121 -7.05 12.31 -17.31
C GLU A 121 -7.70 11.04 -16.77
N ASN A 122 -7.55 9.92 -17.50
CA ASN A 122 -8.24 8.66 -17.21
C ASN A 122 -7.29 7.49 -16.99
N GLY A 123 -6.02 7.75 -16.76
CA GLY A 123 -5.01 6.74 -16.55
C GLY A 123 -4.86 6.33 -15.08
N PHE A 124 -3.63 6.08 -14.68
CA PHE A 124 -3.30 5.56 -13.34
C PHE A 124 -3.72 6.45 -12.16
N ASN A 125 -4.00 7.71 -12.40
CA ASN A 125 -4.50 8.69 -11.42
C ASN A 125 -6.01 8.64 -11.17
N ASN A 126 -6.75 7.79 -11.90
CA ASN A 126 -8.20 7.71 -11.81
C ASN A 126 -8.65 6.34 -11.25
N MET A 127 -9.25 6.35 -10.07
CA MET A 127 -9.76 5.14 -9.40
C MET A 127 -10.85 4.40 -10.20
N LYS A 128 -11.51 5.06 -11.16
CA LYS A 128 -12.56 4.45 -11.99
C LYS A 128 -12.01 3.45 -13.00
N VAL A 129 -10.72 3.56 -13.39
CA VAL A 129 -10.12 2.66 -14.38
C VAL A 129 -10.10 1.20 -13.92
N SER A 130 -9.98 0.30 -14.89
CA SER A 130 -10.13 -1.14 -14.69
C SER A 130 -9.11 -1.76 -13.75
N SER A 131 -7.92 -1.19 -13.65
CA SER A 131 -6.81 -1.73 -12.83
C SER A 131 -7.00 -1.53 -11.32
N TRP A 132 -7.83 -0.60 -10.90
CA TRP A 132 -8.06 -0.33 -9.50
C TRP A 132 -9.13 -1.25 -8.91
N MET A 133 -8.76 -2.01 -7.90
CA MET A 133 -9.69 -2.85 -7.15
C MET A 133 -10.34 -2.10 -5.99
N TRP A 134 -9.58 -1.26 -5.30
CA TRP A 134 -10.00 -0.50 -4.14
C TRP A 134 -9.13 0.73 -3.98
N GLY A 135 -9.70 1.82 -3.51
CA GLY A 135 -8.98 3.06 -3.29
C GLY A 135 -9.70 3.99 -2.34
N ALA A 136 -8.97 4.91 -1.75
CA ALA A 136 -9.51 6.01 -0.97
C ALA A 136 -9.44 7.28 -1.81
N GLN A 137 -10.52 8.05 -1.82
CA GLN A 137 -10.53 9.37 -2.40
C GLN A 137 -10.47 10.39 -1.26
N PRO A 138 -9.41 11.20 -1.17
CA PRO A 138 -9.35 12.24 -0.17
C PRO A 138 -10.47 13.26 -0.41
N SER A 139 -11.08 13.74 0.67
CA SER A 139 -12.00 14.87 0.63
C SER A 139 -11.22 16.19 0.52
N GLU A 140 -11.89 17.27 0.14
CA GLU A 140 -11.30 18.61 0.15
C GLU A 140 -10.77 18.97 1.55
N ASP A 141 -11.50 18.62 2.60
CA ASP A 141 -11.11 18.86 4.00
C ASP A 141 -9.88 18.09 4.43
N SER A 142 -9.63 16.92 3.82
CA SER A 142 -8.43 16.10 4.10
C SER A 142 -7.24 16.47 3.23
N ASN A 143 -7.45 17.30 2.21
CA ASN A 143 -6.39 17.80 1.32
C ASN A 143 -5.78 19.09 1.89
N ILE A 144 -4.91 18.93 2.86
CA ILE A 144 -4.19 20.06 3.50
C ILE A 144 -2.99 20.55 2.67
N GLY A 145 -3.11 20.48 1.36
CA GLY A 145 -2.11 21.01 0.43
C GLY A 145 -0.73 20.41 0.64
N LEU A 146 0.23 21.24 1.05
CA LEU A 146 1.63 20.85 1.26
C LEU A 146 1.83 19.67 2.22
N LEU A 147 0.94 19.49 3.18
CA LEU A 147 1.02 18.43 4.19
C LEU A 147 0.27 17.15 3.79
N SER A 148 -0.41 17.15 2.64
CA SER A 148 -1.05 15.94 2.10
C SER A 148 -0.01 14.95 1.58
N TRP A 149 -0.40 13.67 1.47
CA TRP A 149 0.44 12.65 0.84
C TRP A 149 0.84 13.05 -0.58
N GLY A 150 -0.10 13.59 -1.37
CA GLY A 150 0.17 14.08 -2.72
C GLY A 150 1.17 15.24 -2.73
N GLY A 151 1.08 16.16 -1.77
CA GLY A 151 2.02 17.27 -1.62
C GLY A 151 3.46 16.82 -1.31
N TRP A 152 3.61 15.68 -0.60
CA TRP A 152 4.92 15.11 -0.31
C TRP A 152 5.49 14.28 -1.46
N MET A 153 4.64 13.61 -2.22
CA MET A 153 5.04 12.64 -3.25
C MET A 153 5.00 13.21 -4.67
N SER A 154 4.33 14.35 -4.88
CA SER A 154 4.26 14.99 -6.19
C SER A 154 5.55 15.71 -6.53
N ASN A 155 6.04 15.53 -7.76
CA ASN A 155 7.14 16.31 -8.33
C ASN A 155 6.66 17.56 -9.11
N GLU A 156 5.40 17.87 -9.04
CA GLU A 156 4.84 19.08 -9.65
C GLU A 156 5.26 20.30 -8.83
N ALA A 157 6.08 21.15 -9.41
CA ALA A 157 6.78 22.26 -8.75
C ALA A 157 5.87 23.31 -8.08
N VAL A 158 4.57 23.27 -8.32
CA VAL A 158 3.64 24.30 -7.86
C VAL A 158 2.87 23.90 -6.61
N LEU A 159 2.86 22.63 -6.23
CA LEU A 159 1.82 22.10 -5.31
C LEU A 159 2.34 21.40 -4.04
N GLY A 160 3.63 21.46 -3.69
CA GLY A 160 4.02 20.75 -2.51
C GLY A 160 5.48 20.87 -2.07
N TYR A 161 5.84 20.10 -1.08
CA TYR A 161 7.22 19.97 -0.60
C TYR A 161 8.19 19.51 -1.69
N ALA A 162 7.70 18.83 -2.70
CA ALA A 162 8.49 18.43 -3.87
C ALA A 162 9.08 19.61 -4.64
N SER A 163 8.50 20.82 -4.52
CA SER A 163 9.11 22.05 -5.08
C SER A 163 10.42 22.42 -4.37
N VAL A 164 10.60 22.00 -3.13
CA VAL A 164 11.78 22.30 -2.30
C VAL A 164 12.67 21.07 -2.13
N ALA A 165 12.08 19.89 -2.01
CA ALA A 165 12.77 18.62 -1.81
C ALA A 165 12.13 17.52 -2.68
N PRO A 166 12.41 17.51 -3.99
CA PRO A 166 11.81 16.55 -4.90
C PRO A 166 12.22 15.12 -4.58
N VAL A 167 11.25 14.23 -4.56
CA VAL A 167 11.50 12.78 -4.46
C VAL A 167 11.73 12.25 -5.87
N CYS A 168 12.93 11.79 -6.14
CA CYS A 168 13.34 11.31 -7.45
C CYS A 168 13.74 9.85 -7.41
N ILE A 169 13.60 9.15 -8.54
CA ILE A 169 14.19 7.83 -8.69
C ILE A 169 15.72 7.93 -8.65
N ALA A 170 16.37 7.00 -7.98
CA ALA A 170 17.84 6.97 -7.99
C ALA A 170 18.35 6.80 -9.43
N PRO A 171 19.33 7.63 -9.88
CA PRO A 171 19.85 7.54 -11.24
C PRO A 171 20.43 6.17 -11.60
N SER A 172 20.98 5.45 -10.62
CA SER A 172 21.47 4.08 -10.79
C SER A 172 20.31 3.12 -11.15
N LEU A 173 19.18 3.24 -10.46
CA LEU A 173 18.00 2.42 -10.72
C LEU A 173 17.37 2.75 -12.08
N LEU A 174 17.31 4.03 -12.44
CA LEU A 174 16.78 4.43 -13.75
C LEU A 174 17.59 3.85 -14.91
N LYS A 175 18.92 3.73 -14.76
CA LYS A 175 19.79 3.12 -15.78
C LYS A 175 19.58 1.63 -15.96
N GLU A 176 19.07 0.94 -14.94
CA GLU A 176 18.72 -0.49 -15.02
C GLU A 176 17.39 -0.74 -15.72
N ILE A 177 16.54 0.27 -15.85
CA ILE A 177 15.27 0.15 -16.55
C ILE A 177 15.55 0.26 -18.06
N ASN A 178 15.14 -0.78 -18.82
CA ASN A 178 15.23 -0.74 -20.28
C ASN A 178 14.39 0.43 -20.81
N ASN A 179 14.94 1.23 -21.71
CA ASN A 179 14.26 2.36 -22.34
C ASN A 179 13.06 1.94 -23.23
N GLU A 180 12.98 0.67 -23.60
CA GLU A 180 11.79 0.09 -24.27
C GLU A 180 10.68 -0.26 -23.27
N ASP A 181 10.97 -0.31 -21.98
CA ASP A 181 9.96 -0.50 -20.94
C ASP A 181 9.06 0.74 -20.87
N ILE A 182 7.75 0.52 -20.99
CA ILE A 182 6.78 1.62 -20.95
C ILE A 182 6.88 2.44 -19.65
N ARG A 183 7.30 1.85 -18.56
CA ARG A 183 7.46 2.53 -17.26
C ARG A 183 8.60 3.53 -17.26
N TYR A 184 9.63 3.34 -18.10
CA TYR A 184 10.72 4.29 -18.24
C TYR A 184 10.21 5.69 -18.61
N HIS A 185 9.22 5.75 -19.47
CA HIS A 185 8.64 7.01 -19.96
C HIS A 185 7.68 7.69 -18.99
N LEU A 186 7.37 7.07 -17.85
CA LEU A 186 6.61 7.70 -16.77
C LEU A 186 7.48 8.65 -15.93
N PHE A 187 8.80 8.49 -15.97
CA PHE A 187 9.72 9.40 -15.28
C PHE A 187 9.94 10.64 -16.13
N LYS A 188 9.64 11.79 -15.56
CA LYS A 188 9.91 13.11 -16.18
C LYS A 188 11.22 13.64 -15.67
N LYS A 189 11.97 14.28 -16.57
CA LYS A 189 13.13 15.09 -16.19
C LYS A 189 12.63 16.31 -15.43
N TYR A 190 13.13 16.50 -14.22
CA TYR A 190 12.84 17.70 -13.44
C TYR A 190 13.77 18.82 -13.86
N GLU A 191 13.21 19.87 -14.41
CA GLU A 191 13.94 21.10 -14.75
C GLU A 191 13.51 22.20 -13.77
N ASN A 192 14.33 22.44 -12.74
CA ASN A 192 14.14 23.63 -11.91
C ASN A 192 15.04 24.75 -12.43
N SER A 193 14.47 25.91 -12.64
CA SER A 193 15.18 27.09 -13.15
C SER A 193 16.34 27.57 -12.28
N GLY A 194 16.52 27.02 -11.07
CA GLY A 194 17.62 27.36 -10.16
C GLY A 194 18.64 26.24 -9.94
N ILE A 195 18.42 25.04 -10.45
CA ILE A 195 19.33 23.90 -10.26
C ILE A 195 19.88 23.50 -11.62
N LYS A 196 21.22 23.60 -11.78
CA LYS A 196 21.90 23.33 -13.05
C LYS A 196 21.94 21.85 -13.45
N GLU A 197 21.59 20.93 -12.57
CA GLU A 197 21.57 19.50 -12.86
C GLU A 197 20.15 18.96 -12.87
N PRO A 198 19.76 18.17 -13.88
CA PRO A 198 18.46 17.52 -13.89
C PRO A 198 18.40 16.44 -12.81
N HIS A 199 17.42 16.54 -11.96
CA HIS A 199 17.06 15.46 -11.06
C HIS A 199 16.15 14.51 -11.83
N LEU A 200 16.64 13.30 -12.09
CA LEU A 200 15.89 12.21 -12.70
C LEU A 200 15.23 11.37 -11.63
#